data_b364f172d1c6a041a66313984ef9fa0c
#
_entry.id   b364f172d1c6a041a66313984ef9fa0c
#
_cell.length_a   1.000
_cell.length_b   1.000
_cell.length_c   1.000
_cell.angle_alpha   90.00
_cell.angle_beta   90.00
_cell.angle_gamma   90.00
#
_symmetry.space_group_name_H-M   'P 1'
#
loop_
_entity.id
_entity.type
_entity.pdbx_description
1 polymer ?
#
loop_
_entity_poly.entity_id
_entity_poly.type
_entity_poly.pdbx_seq_one_letter_code
_entity_poly.pdbx_strand_id
1 'polypeptide(L)'
;MKGAHFLRRSPSPDWGWENWLHDPARSGGAGFDLHIHDSDYMLSLFGLPASSVSAVNVRGEKNGYVTTLAFYDGFSVTVEGGWDLPANYPFEMAYSAVFERAAVEFSSRRGLTVYPEDGEPYSPEIRRQSAVSESEQGGNISSLGGYYNELEYFISCIAEGRRPEKATLADAAASVRFVLKELQ
;
A
#
# COMPACT_ATOMS: atom_id res chain seq x y z
N MET A 1 12.44 -3.94 15.69
CA MET A 1 12.42 -3.13 14.46
C MET A 1 12.78 -1.70 14.82
N LYS A 2 13.46 -0.96 13.95
CA LYS A 2 13.84 0.46 14.18
C LYS A 2 12.93 1.43 13.43
N GLY A 3 12.43 1.04 12.28
CA GLY A 3 11.51 1.85 11.50
C GLY A 3 11.15 1.19 10.17
N ALA A 4 10.11 1.72 9.52
CA ALA A 4 9.72 1.30 8.19
C ALA A 4 9.21 2.50 7.37
N HIS A 5 9.25 2.37 6.05
CA HIS A 5 8.71 3.34 5.12
C HIS A 5 7.91 2.62 4.03
N PHE A 6 6.72 3.09 3.79
CA PHE A 6 5.79 2.64 2.76
C PHE A 6 5.57 3.80 1.79
N LEU A 7 5.70 3.53 0.51
CA LEU A 7 5.64 4.55 -0.53
C LEU A 7 4.80 4.06 -1.71
N ARG A 8 3.82 4.89 -2.12
CA ARG A 8 3.04 4.64 -3.32
C ARG A 8 2.77 5.94 -4.06
N ARG A 9 3.31 6.05 -5.28
CA ARG A 9 3.25 7.27 -6.09
C ARG A 9 2.79 6.97 -7.51
N SER A 10 1.97 7.86 -8.05
CA SER A 10 1.43 7.74 -9.41
C SER A 10 1.23 9.13 -10.01
N PRO A 11 1.23 9.28 -11.32
CA PRO A 11 0.55 10.38 -11.97
C PRO A 11 -0.93 10.39 -11.60
N SER A 12 -1.57 11.54 -11.75
CA SER A 12 -3.01 11.65 -11.59
C SER A 12 -3.73 10.71 -12.56
N PRO A 13 -4.69 9.89 -12.09
CA PRO A 13 -5.37 8.91 -12.94
C PRO A 13 -6.32 9.60 -13.92
N ASP A 14 -6.21 9.31 -15.21
CA ASP A 14 -7.04 9.86 -16.30
C ASP A 14 -8.04 8.85 -16.89
N TRP A 15 -8.10 7.64 -16.35
CA TRP A 15 -8.90 6.51 -16.83
C TRP A 15 -10.26 6.34 -16.14
N GLY A 16 -10.55 7.16 -15.13
CA GLY A 16 -11.80 7.06 -14.38
C GLY A 16 -13.01 7.47 -15.19
N TRP A 17 -14.11 6.67 -15.18
CA TRP A 17 -15.37 7.01 -15.83
C TRP A 17 -15.89 8.37 -15.34
N GLU A 18 -16.23 9.29 -16.26
CA GLU A 18 -16.61 10.67 -15.94
C GLU A 18 -15.62 11.39 -15.02
N ASN A 19 -14.36 11.04 -15.09
CA ASN A 19 -13.30 11.66 -14.28
C ASN A 19 -13.57 11.63 -12.75
N TRP A 20 -14.34 10.64 -12.26
CA TRP A 20 -14.80 10.60 -10.87
C TRP A 20 -13.66 10.58 -9.84
N LEU A 21 -12.50 10.09 -10.22
CA LEU A 21 -11.31 10.07 -9.35
C LEU A 21 -10.83 11.48 -9.00
N HIS A 22 -10.99 12.44 -9.91
CA HIS A 22 -10.63 13.85 -9.71
C HIS A 22 -11.67 14.64 -8.89
N ASP A 23 -12.83 14.06 -8.60
CA ASP A 23 -13.81 14.63 -7.70
C ASP A 23 -13.63 14.08 -6.28
N PRO A 24 -13.02 14.85 -5.34
CA PRO A 24 -12.77 14.36 -3.98
C PRO A 24 -14.05 14.03 -3.20
N ALA A 25 -15.18 14.62 -3.58
CA ALA A 25 -16.46 14.30 -2.95
C ALA A 25 -16.97 12.91 -3.35
N ARG A 26 -16.53 12.40 -4.51
CA ARG A 26 -16.87 11.06 -5.03
C ARG A 26 -15.82 10.02 -4.65
N SER A 27 -14.54 10.35 -4.82
CA SER A 27 -13.41 9.41 -4.67
C SER A 27 -12.76 9.45 -3.28
N GLY A 28 -12.85 10.56 -2.57
CA GLY A 28 -12.03 10.81 -1.39
C GLY A 28 -10.58 11.22 -1.71
N GLY A 29 -10.24 11.38 -3.01
CA GLY A 29 -8.91 11.75 -3.49
C GLY A 29 -7.86 10.64 -3.33
N ALA A 30 -6.59 10.98 -3.53
CA ALA A 30 -5.47 10.04 -3.42
C ALA A 30 -5.36 9.35 -2.06
N GLY A 31 -5.90 9.96 -1.01
CA GLY A 31 -5.93 9.37 0.33
C GLY A 31 -6.71 8.05 0.34
N PHE A 32 -7.88 8.01 -0.29
CA PHE A 32 -8.73 6.82 -0.33
C PHE A 32 -8.51 5.91 -1.54
N ASP A 33 -7.93 6.43 -2.63
CA ASP A 33 -7.66 5.60 -3.80
C ASP A 33 -6.27 4.96 -3.75
N LEU A 34 -5.27 5.67 -3.26
CA LEU A 34 -3.88 5.23 -3.35
C LEU A 34 -3.21 5.02 -1.98
N HIS A 35 -3.23 6.03 -1.12
CA HIS A 35 -2.53 6.01 0.17
C HIS A 35 -3.10 4.96 1.15
N ILE A 36 -4.40 4.72 1.10
CA ILE A 36 -5.08 3.73 1.95
C ILE A 36 -4.48 2.33 1.85
N HIS A 37 -3.97 1.93 0.68
CA HIS A 37 -3.36 0.61 0.51
C HIS A 37 -2.14 0.40 1.40
N ASP A 38 -1.34 1.43 1.59
CA ASP A 38 -0.12 1.36 2.40
C ASP A 38 -0.42 1.60 3.89
N SER A 39 -1.41 2.43 4.21
CA SER A 39 -1.95 2.55 5.57
C SER A 39 -2.57 1.22 6.03
N ASP A 40 -3.37 0.55 5.18
CA ASP A 40 -3.93 -0.78 5.44
C ASP A 40 -2.83 -1.83 5.65
N TYR A 41 -1.83 -1.84 4.78
CA TYR A 41 -0.71 -2.78 4.91
C TYR A 41 0.10 -2.54 6.18
N MET A 42 0.37 -1.29 6.54
CA MET A 42 0.98 -0.92 7.82
C MET A 42 0.16 -1.44 9.01
N LEU A 43 -1.17 -1.20 8.99
CA LEU A 43 -2.06 -1.66 10.05
C LEU A 43 -2.12 -3.19 10.14
N SER A 44 -2.07 -3.89 9.00
CA SER A 44 -2.07 -5.36 8.97
C SER A 44 -0.80 -5.98 9.58
N LEU A 45 0.34 -5.27 9.48
CA LEU A 45 1.62 -5.72 10.03
C LEU A 45 1.81 -5.35 11.50
N PHE A 46 1.38 -4.16 11.90
CA PHE A 46 1.77 -3.56 13.19
C PHE A 46 0.58 -3.20 14.08
N GLY A 47 -0.64 -3.33 13.58
CA GLY A 47 -1.84 -2.85 14.29
C GLY A 47 -1.95 -1.32 14.29
N LEU A 48 -2.84 -0.79 15.13
CA LEU A 48 -3.03 0.65 15.27
C LEU A 48 -1.82 1.28 15.98
N PRO A 49 -1.26 2.40 15.47
CA PRO A 49 -0.20 3.12 16.14
C PRO A 49 -0.71 3.81 17.43
N ALA A 50 0.19 4.05 18.37
CA ALA A 50 -0.10 4.80 19.61
C ALA A 50 -0.49 6.26 19.28
N SER A 51 0.15 6.85 18.26
CA SER A 51 -0.20 8.17 17.73
C SER A 51 0.30 8.31 16.29
N SER A 52 -0.22 9.32 15.59
CA SER A 52 0.24 9.65 14.23
C SER A 52 0.15 11.15 13.98
N VAL A 53 0.99 11.64 13.09
CA VAL A 53 0.95 13.01 12.54
C VAL A 53 0.92 12.89 11.03
N SER A 54 -0.01 13.58 10.41
CA SER A 54 -0.17 13.55 8.95
C SER A 54 -0.07 14.96 8.36
N ALA A 55 0.47 15.03 7.14
CA ALA A 55 0.47 16.20 6.31
C ALA A 55 -0.22 15.87 4.98
N VAL A 56 -1.20 16.67 4.63
CA VAL A 56 -1.92 16.55 3.36
C VAL A 56 -1.53 17.74 2.50
N ASN A 57 -0.85 17.47 1.41
CA ASN A 57 -0.46 18.51 0.46
C ASN A 57 -1.58 18.72 -0.55
N VAL A 58 -2.12 19.95 -0.53
CA VAL A 58 -3.24 20.37 -1.36
C VAL A 58 -2.73 21.40 -2.37
N ARG A 59 -2.18 20.96 -3.48
CA ARG A 59 -1.86 21.86 -4.59
C ARG A 59 -2.72 21.51 -5.81
N GLY A 60 -3.85 22.18 -5.92
CA GLY A 60 -4.80 22.00 -7.02
C GLY A 60 -5.96 21.07 -6.66
N GLU A 61 -5.72 19.81 -6.41
CA GLU A 61 -6.73 18.84 -5.97
C GLU A 61 -6.63 18.59 -4.47
N LYS A 62 -7.77 18.50 -3.81
CA LYS A 62 -7.81 18.15 -2.39
C LYS A 62 -7.32 16.72 -2.23
N ASN A 63 -6.39 16.50 -1.28
CA ASN A 63 -5.85 15.17 -0.96
C ASN A 63 -5.05 14.51 -2.08
N GLY A 64 -4.28 15.28 -2.87
CA GLY A 64 -3.43 14.75 -3.94
C GLY A 64 -2.18 14.03 -3.44
N TYR A 65 -1.67 14.38 -2.24
CA TYR A 65 -0.49 13.76 -1.64
C TYR A 65 -0.58 13.73 -0.11
N VAL A 66 -0.38 12.57 0.49
CA VAL A 66 -0.47 12.36 1.94
C VAL A 66 0.86 11.79 2.45
N THR A 67 1.34 12.33 3.56
CA THR A 67 2.48 11.79 4.30
C THR A 67 2.08 11.65 5.76
N THR A 68 2.20 10.44 6.30
CA THR A 68 1.89 10.13 7.70
C THR A 68 3.12 9.55 8.38
N LEU A 69 3.42 10.05 9.58
CA LEU A 69 4.36 9.45 10.50
C LEU A 69 3.57 8.81 11.66
N ALA A 70 3.60 7.49 11.73
CA ALA A 70 2.94 6.69 12.75
C ALA A 70 3.94 6.24 13.82
N PHE A 71 3.60 6.40 15.11
CA PHE A 71 4.46 6.07 16.24
C PHE A 71 3.95 4.80 16.92
N TYR A 72 4.85 3.85 17.08
CA TYR A 72 4.68 2.60 17.81
C TYR A 72 5.63 2.55 19.00
N ASP A 73 5.50 1.54 19.86
CA ASP A 73 6.45 1.33 20.94
C ASP A 73 7.82 0.90 20.37
N GLY A 74 8.80 1.78 20.55
CA GLY A 74 10.19 1.56 20.13
C GLY A 74 10.50 1.75 18.64
N PHE A 75 9.54 2.12 17.77
CA PHE A 75 9.80 2.40 16.36
C PHE A 75 8.76 3.33 15.75
N SER A 76 9.05 3.81 14.55
CA SER A 76 8.11 4.61 13.76
C SER A 76 7.99 4.10 12.33
N VAL A 77 6.87 4.42 11.72
CA VAL A 77 6.57 4.07 10.32
C VAL A 77 6.14 5.33 9.57
N THR A 78 6.77 5.58 8.43
CA THR A 78 6.33 6.60 7.49
C THR A 78 5.50 5.94 6.40
N VAL A 79 4.32 6.49 6.12
CA VAL A 79 3.47 6.11 4.99
C VAL A 79 3.31 7.33 4.09
N GLU A 80 3.68 7.19 2.83
CA GLU A 80 3.70 8.30 1.87
C GLU A 80 3.03 7.86 0.58
N GLY A 81 2.05 8.63 0.11
CA GLY A 81 1.37 8.30 -1.14
C GLY A 81 0.60 9.45 -1.76
N GLY A 82 0.53 9.40 -3.09
CA GLY A 82 -0.20 10.40 -3.84
C GLY A 82 -0.07 10.25 -5.35
N TRP A 83 -0.85 11.05 -6.06
CA TRP A 83 -0.91 11.07 -7.50
C TRP A 83 -0.62 12.44 -8.15
N ASP A 84 -0.04 13.37 -7.40
CA ASP A 84 0.37 14.71 -7.89
C ASP A 84 1.70 14.69 -8.67
N LEU A 85 1.98 13.61 -9.39
CA LEU A 85 3.22 13.48 -10.14
C LEU A 85 3.00 13.76 -11.63
N PRO A 86 4.06 14.20 -12.35
CA PRO A 86 3.97 14.42 -13.79
C PRO A 86 3.46 13.19 -14.54
N ALA A 87 2.70 13.40 -15.63
CA ALA A 87 2.07 12.32 -16.39
C ALA A 87 3.02 11.25 -16.93
N ASN A 88 4.30 11.58 -17.10
CA ASN A 88 5.35 10.65 -17.51
C ASN A 88 6.05 9.94 -16.34
N TYR A 89 5.65 10.20 -15.09
CA TYR A 89 6.19 9.47 -13.95
C TYR A 89 5.59 8.06 -13.91
N PRO A 90 6.40 7.00 -13.86
CA PRO A 90 5.86 5.66 -13.77
C PRO A 90 5.28 5.40 -12.39
N PHE A 91 4.24 4.58 -12.30
CA PHE A 91 3.74 4.09 -11.01
C PHE A 91 4.88 3.48 -10.18
N GLU A 92 4.93 3.84 -8.91
CA GLU A 92 5.92 3.34 -7.97
C GLU A 92 5.25 2.86 -6.67
N MET A 93 5.61 1.64 -6.28
CA MET A 93 5.29 1.06 -4.99
C MET A 93 6.61 0.58 -4.37
N ALA A 94 6.90 1.02 -3.15
CA ALA A 94 8.14 0.66 -2.47
C ALA A 94 7.91 0.52 -0.95
N TYR A 95 8.63 -0.41 -0.35
CA TYR A 95 8.63 -0.66 1.09
C TYR A 95 10.06 -0.82 1.56
N SER A 96 10.39 -0.24 2.69
CA SER A 96 11.63 -0.53 3.39
C SER A 96 11.37 -0.72 4.89
N ALA A 97 12.14 -1.61 5.50
CA ALA A 97 12.08 -1.83 6.92
C ALA A 97 13.49 -2.06 7.48
N VAL A 98 13.80 -1.42 8.60
CA VAL A 98 15.09 -1.53 9.29
C VAL A 98 14.88 -2.27 10.61
N PHE A 99 15.57 -3.37 10.76
CA PHE A 99 15.61 -4.18 11.96
C PHE A 99 16.94 -3.99 12.68
N GLU A 100 17.14 -4.67 13.81
CA GLU A 100 18.41 -4.62 14.53
C GLU A 100 19.55 -5.27 13.76
N ARG A 101 19.25 -6.37 13.05
CA ARG A 101 20.24 -7.22 12.36
C ARG A 101 19.97 -7.40 10.86
N ALA A 102 19.07 -6.62 10.28
CA ALA A 102 18.77 -6.68 8.85
C ALA A 102 18.07 -5.41 8.37
N ALA A 103 18.13 -5.17 7.08
CA ALA A 103 17.22 -4.27 6.38
C ALA A 103 16.53 -5.04 5.25
N VAL A 104 15.31 -4.62 4.92
CA VAL A 104 14.53 -5.19 3.83
C VAL A 104 14.08 -4.06 2.94
N GLU A 105 14.26 -4.19 1.65
CA GLU A 105 13.78 -3.24 0.65
C GLU A 105 12.99 -3.95 -0.43
N PHE A 106 11.87 -3.38 -0.79
CA PHE A 106 11.09 -3.75 -1.97
C PHE A 106 10.80 -2.53 -2.81
N SER A 107 10.88 -2.67 -4.10
CA SER A 107 10.25 -1.71 -5.02
C SER A 107 9.70 -2.41 -6.24
N SER A 108 8.63 -1.85 -6.82
CA SER A 108 8.04 -2.35 -8.06
C SER A 108 9.04 -2.40 -9.23
N ARG A 109 10.13 -1.65 -9.14
CA ARG A 109 11.18 -1.57 -10.18
C ARG A 109 12.33 -2.54 -9.97
N ARG A 110 12.65 -2.90 -8.72
CA ARG A 110 13.86 -3.67 -8.37
C ARG A 110 13.56 -5.01 -7.69
N GLY A 111 12.31 -5.22 -7.27
CA GLY A 111 11.93 -6.41 -6.50
C GLY A 111 12.30 -6.30 -5.03
N LEU A 112 12.32 -7.45 -4.35
CA LEU A 112 12.60 -7.58 -2.92
C LEU A 112 14.07 -7.97 -2.70
N THR A 113 14.73 -7.26 -1.79
CA THR A 113 16.09 -7.57 -1.34
C THR A 113 16.16 -7.52 0.18
N VAL A 114 16.83 -8.50 0.75
CA VAL A 114 17.16 -8.57 2.18
C VAL A 114 18.65 -8.34 2.34
N TYR A 115 19.00 -7.44 3.26
CA TYR A 115 20.36 -7.09 3.67
C TYR A 115 20.57 -7.59 5.11
N PRO A 116 21.09 -8.78 5.33
CA PRO A 116 21.40 -9.28 6.67
C PRO A 116 22.62 -8.57 7.25
N GLU A 117 22.74 -8.55 8.58
CA GLU A 117 23.95 -8.07 9.28
C GLU A 117 25.18 -8.91 8.90
N ASP A 118 24.97 -10.23 8.80
CA ASP A 118 26.00 -11.19 8.43
C ASP A 118 25.64 -11.86 7.10
N GLY A 119 26.58 -11.88 6.16
CA GLY A 119 26.40 -12.49 4.84
C GLY A 119 26.09 -11.51 3.73
N GLU A 120 25.88 -12.04 2.53
CA GLU A 120 25.61 -11.24 1.34
C GLU A 120 24.11 -10.91 1.22
N PRO A 121 23.76 -9.76 0.64
CA PRO A 121 22.39 -9.44 0.28
C PRO A 121 21.79 -10.50 -0.63
N TYR A 122 20.51 -10.79 -0.44
CA TYR A 122 19.81 -11.77 -1.26
C TYR A 122 18.38 -11.37 -1.57
N SER A 123 17.86 -11.88 -2.68
CA SER A 123 16.45 -11.72 -3.06
C SER A 123 15.72 -13.04 -2.78
N PRO A 124 14.76 -13.05 -1.83
CA PRO A 124 13.97 -14.25 -1.56
C PRO A 124 13.18 -14.68 -2.79
N GLU A 125 13.09 -15.97 -3.05
CA GLU A 125 12.16 -16.50 -4.03
C GLU A 125 10.72 -16.27 -3.53
N ILE A 126 10.03 -15.32 -4.13
CA ILE A 126 8.59 -15.18 -3.93
C ILE A 126 7.91 -16.16 -4.89
N ARG A 127 7.24 -17.16 -4.36
CA ARG A 127 6.40 -18.04 -5.18
C ARG A 127 5.31 -17.20 -5.83
N ARG A 128 5.57 -16.76 -7.05
CA ARG A 128 4.53 -16.22 -7.91
C ARG A 128 3.70 -17.42 -8.37
N GLN A 129 2.45 -17.49 -8.00
CA GLN A 129 1.53 -18.37 -8.70
C GLN A 129 1.39 -17.81 -10.12
N SER A 130 2.16 -18.40 -11.03
CA SER A 130 2.17 -18.03 -12.43
C SER A 130 0.99 -18.72 -13.10
N ALA A 131 -0.05 -18.00 -13.41
CA ALA A 131 -1.08 -18.50 -14.30
C ALA A 131 -1.79 -17.44 -15.16
N VAL A 132 -1.29 -16.22 -15.24
CA VAL A 132 -1.85 -15.29 -16.24
C VAL A 132 -0.69 -14.56 -16.90
N SER A 133 -0.54 -14.75 -18.21
CA SER A 133 0.31 -13.93 -19.07
C SER A 133 0.02 -12.45 -18.79
N GLU A 134 1.07 -11.64 -18.78
CA GLU A 134 0.99 -10.18 -18.78
C GLU A 134 0.18 -9.72 -20.01
N SER A 135 -1.14 -9.82 -19.93
CA SER A 135 -1.99 -9.22 -20.93
C SER A 135 -2.04 -7.72 -20.65
N GLU A 136 -1.88 -6.95 -21.70
CA GLU A 136 -2.03 -5.50 -21.78
C GLU A 136 -3.39 -5.05 -21.21
N GLN A 137 -3.51 -4.97 -19.89
CA GLN A 137 -4.68 -4.39 -19.24
C GLN A 137 -4.26 -3.06 -18.65
N GLY A 138 -4.81 -2.01 -19.21
CA GLY A 138 -4.64 -0.64 -18.73
C GLY A 138 -5.05 -0.53 -17.27
N GLY A 139 -4.20 0.10 -16.49
CA GLY A 139 -4.36 0.33 -15.07
C GLY A 139 -3.05 0.05 -14.31
N ASN A 140 -2.95 0.58 -13.10
CA ASN A 140 -1.80 0.42 -12.20
C ASN A 140 -1.68 -1.00 -11.60
N ILE A 141 -2.15 -2.03 -12.29
CA ILE A 141 -2.12 -3.42 -11.83
C ILE A 141 -0.75 -4.00 -12.18
N SER A 142 0.15 -4.02 -11.22
CA SER A 142 1.51 -4.54 -11.39
C SER A 142 1.58 -6.08 -11.50
N SER A 143 0.57 -6.81 -11.02
CA SER A 143 0.38 -8.24 -11.25
C SER A 143 -1.03 -8.69 -10.84
N LEU A 144 -1.59 -9.67 -11.52
CA LEU A 144 -2.86 -10.30 -11.12
C LEU A 144 -2.68 -11.29 -9.95
N GLY A 145 -1.43 -11.59 -9.54
CA GLY A 145 -1.15 -12.58 -8.51
C GLY A 145 -1.76 -12.28 -7.14
N GLY A 146 -1.80 -11.01 -6.75
CA GLY A 146 -2.45 -10.57 -5.51
C GLY A 146 -3.95 -10.81 -5.53
N TYR A 147 -4.62 -10.43 -6.60
CA TYR A 147 -6.06 -10.65 -6.79
C TYR A 147 -6.41 -12.14 -6.91
N TYR A 148 -5.57 -12.93 -7.58
CA TYR A 148 -5.74 -14.37 -7.62
C TYR A 148 -5.71 -14.98 -6.21
N ASN A 149 -4.70 -14.66 -5.41
CA ASN A 149 -4.55 -15.16 -4.06
C ASN A 149 -5.71 -14.74 -3.14
N GLU A 150 -6.21 -13.52 -3.30
CA GLU A 150 -7.39 -13.02 -2.57
C GLU A 150 -8.63 -13.84 -2.90
N LEU A 151 -8.94 -14.02 -4.19
CA LEU A 151 -10.09 -14.80 -4.64
C LEU A 151 -9.96 -16.28 -4.27
N GLU A 152 -8.79 -16.89 -4.45
CA GLU A 152 -8.53 -18.28 -4.05
C GLU A 152 -8.76 -18.48 -2.55
N TYR A 153 -8.21 -17.57 -1.72
CA TYR A 153 -8.44 -17.61 -0.28
C TYR A 153 -9.91 -17.48 0.09
N PHE A 154 -10.62 -16.54 -0.51
CA PHE A 154 -12.04 -16.32 -0.22
C PHE A 154 -12.91 -17.50 -0.64
N ILE A 155 -12.69 -18.03 -1.85
CA ILE A 155 -13.40 -19.21 -2.36
C ILE A 155 -13.12 -20.44 -1.48
N SER A 156 -11.87 -20.64 -1.04
CA SER A 156 -11.51 -21.72 -0.13
C SER A 156 -12.25 -21.61 1.21
N CYS A 157 -12.37 -20.38 1.76
CA CYS A 157 -13.16 -20.17 2.97
C CYS A 157 -14.64 -20.59 2.80
N ILE A 158 -15.23 -20.25 1.64
CA ILE A 158 -16.62 -20.67 1.33
C ILE A 158 -16.73 -22.19 1.22
N ALA A 159 -15.83 -22.83 0.47
CA ALA A 159 -15.84 -24.28 0.26
C ALA A 159 -15.66 -25.07 1.56
N GLU A 160 -14.86 -24.55 2.50
CA GLU A 160 -14.59 -25.15 3.80
C GLU A 160 -15.61 -24.75 4.88
N GLY A 161 -16.56 -23.85 4.56
CA GLY A 161 -17.56 -23.36 5.52
C GLY A 161 -16.99 -22.54 6.68
N ARG A 162 -15.80 -21.98 6.52
CA ARG A 162 -15.11 -21.15 7.52
C ARG A 162 -15.20 -19.67 7.21
N ARG A 163 -15.16 -18.84 8.22
CA ARG A 163 -15.09 -17.38 8.04
C ARG A 163 -13.69 -16.96 7.59
N PRO A 164 -13.57 -15.97 6.69
CA PRO A 164 -12.28 -15.31 6.41
C PRO A 164 -11.72 -14.67 7.67
N GLU A 165 -10.43 -14.89 7.92
CA GLU A 165 -9.67 -14.32 9.04
C GLU A 165 -8.69 -13.24 8.58
N LYS A 166 -8.41 -13.17 7.27
CA LYS A 166 -7.57 -12.16 6.65
C LYS A 166 -8.44 -11.11 5.98
N ALA A 167 -8.03 -9.85 6.09
CA ALA A 167 -8.72 -8.71 5.51
C ALA A 167 -10.23 -8.70 5.84
N THR A 168 -10.54 -8.79 7.13
CA THR A 168 -11.93 -8.81 7.60
C THR A 168 -12.60 -7.45 7.43
N LEU A 169 -13.93 -7.40 7.52
CA LEU A 169 -14.67 -6.13 7.54
C LEU A 169 -14.23 -5.20 8.69
N ALA A 170 -13.78 -5.78 9.81
CA ALA A 170 -13.26 -5.01 10.93
C ALA A 170 -11.92 -4.36 10.58
N ASP A 171 -11.03 -5.08 9.88
CA ASP A 171 -9.74 -4.55 9.40
C ASP A 171 -9.97 -3.44 8.37
N ALA A 172 -10.82 -3.68 7.37
CA ALA A 172 -11.19 -2.67 6.38
C ALA A 172 -11.76 -1.40 7.02
N ALA A 173 -12.65 -1.56 8.00
CA ALA A 173 -13.22 -0.43 8.74
C ALA A 173 -12.17 0.30 9.60
N ALA A 174 -11.15 -0.40 10.11
CA ALA A 174 -10.05 0.23 10.83
C ALA A 174 -9.18 1.06 9.88
N SER A 175 -8.87 0.55 8.70
CA SER A 175 -8.10 1.25 7.66
C SER A 175 -8.82 2.51 7.18
N VAL A 176 -10.11 2.42 6.89
CA VAL A 176 -10.92 3.60 6.52
C VAL A 176 -10.93 4.64 7.64
N ARG A 177 -11.15 4.25 8.90
CA ARG A 177 -11.12 5.18 10.03
C ARG A 177 -9.75 5.83 10.23
N PHE A 178 -8.69 5.08 10.00
CA PHE A 178 -7.33 5.60 10.10
C PHE A 178 -7.08 6.67 9.04
N VAL A 179 -7.41 6.38 7.77
CA VAL A 179 -7.26 7.35 6.67
C VAL A 179 -8.15 8.58 6.87
N LEU A 180 -9.39 8.43 7.35
CA LEU A 180 -10.23 9.58 7.70
C LEU A 180 -9.57 10.50 8.72
N LYS A 181 -8.82 9.96 9.67
CA LYS A 181 -8.05 10.73 10.65
C LYS A 181 -6.81 11.38 10.04
N GLU A 182 -6.15 10.70 9.09
CA GLU A 182 -4.98 11.25 8.37
C GLU A 182 -5.34 12.48 7.54
N LEU A 183 -6.56 12.54 7.03
CA LEU A 183 -7.04 13.59 6.13
C LEU A 183 -7.70 14.79 6.87
N GLN A 184 -7.77 14.80 8.19
CA GLN A 184 -8.27 15.90 9.01
C GLN A 184 -7.17 16.89 9.38
#